data_eb9515b2a4a28e3d2d307a01508b88fd
#
_entry.id   eb9515b2a4a28e3d2d307a01508b88fd
#
_cell.length_a   1.000
_cell.length_b   1.000
_cell.length_c   1.000
_cell.angle_alpha   90.00
_cell.angle_beta   90.00
_cell.angle_gamma   90.00
#
_symmetry.space_group_name_H-M   'P 1'
#
loop_
_entity.id
_entity.type
_entity.pdbx_description
1 polymer ?
#
loop_
_entity_poly.entity_id
_entity_poly.type
_entity_poly.pdbx_seq_one_letter_code
_entity_poly.pdbx_strand_id
1 'polypeptide(L)'
;KHNEENGEQNLDGSSWNFSNNYGVEGPTRKRYINALRKLNWRNAVLMLMLAQGVPLLWSGDEMGNSQNGNNNAYCQDNPTGWVNWKNEKSHRRQIEFLQQVIAFRKEHTVLSNPMPFQFSDYKSLGYPDLSYHGTSAWMLEPTPDHLCLGMLYCGAYAQNEKEPDVYVAYNFLAAATELA
;
A
#
# COMPACT_ATOMS: atom_id res chain seq x y z
N LYS A 1 10.34 -18.84 6.74
CA LYS A 1 9.81 -18.57 8.10
C LYS A 1 10.88 -18.07 9.07
N HIS A 2 12.07 -18.68 9.08
CA HIS A 2 13.20 -18.35 9.99
C HIS A 2 12.77 -18.22 11.47
N ASN A 3 11.95 -19.16 11.93
CA ASN A 3 11.35 -19.17 13.27
C ASN A 3 12.02 -20.17 14.23
N GLU A 4 13.19 -20.71 13.89
CA GLU A 4 13.88 -21.72 14.69
C GLU A 4 14.14 -21.24 16.12
N GLU A 5 14.46 -19.97 16.29
CA GLU A 5 14.71 -19.34 17.60
C GLU A 5 13.45 -19.26 18.49
N ASN A 6 12.26 -19.44 17.91
CA ASN A 6 11.02 -19.46 18.68
C ASN A 6 10.86 -20.75 19.53
N GLY A 7 11.68 -21.77 19.30
CA GLY A 7 11.64 -23.03 20.05
C GLY A 7 10.56 -24.03 19.59
N GLU A 8 9.83 -23.71 18.52
CA GLU A 8 8.74 -24.54 17.97
C GLU A 8 9.14 -25.28 16.68
N GLN A 9 10.42 -25.53 16.49
CA GLN A 9 10.98 -26.26 15.34
C GLN A 9 10.56 -25.68 13.98
N ASN A 10 10.38 -24.36 13.90
CA ASN A 10 9.90 -23.64 12.71
C ASN A 10 8.51 -24.09 12.22
N LEU A 11 7.70 -24.70 13.08
CA LEU A 11 6.34 -25.15 12.76
C LEU A 11 5.31 -24.03 12.92
N ASP A 12 5.60 -23.06 13.78
CA ASP A 12 4.77 -21.88 14.03
C ASP A 12 4.81 -20.87 12.87
N GLY A 13 3.97 -19.86 12.94
CA GLY A 13 3.80 -18.86 11.92
C GLY A 13 3.16 -19.37 10.63
N SER A 14 2.70 -18.46 9.79
CA SER A 14 2.02 -18.82 8.54
C SER A 14 2.96 -19.53 7.57
N SER A 15 2.48 -20.61 6.94
CA SER A 15 3.13 -21.23 5.80
C SER A 15 2.83 -20.52 4.48
N TRP A 16 1.81 -19.67 4.47
CA TRP A 16 1.40 -18.86 3.31
C TRP A 16 2.04 -17.47 3.42
N ASN A 17 3.17 -17.30 2.74
CA ASN A 17 3.90 -16.03 2.72
C ASN A 17 3.93 -15.49 1.29
N PHE A 18 3.30 -14.35 1.07
CA PHE A 18 3.30 -13.63 -0.22
C PHE A 18 4.39 -12.55 -0.24
N SER A 19 5.53 -12.83 0.37
CA SER A 19 6.68 -11.95 0.41
C SER A 19 7.63 -12.20 -0.75
N ASN A 20 8.43 -11.19 -1.08
CA ASN A 20 9.44 -11.29 -2.13
C ASN A 20 10.75 -10.64 -1.65
N ASN A 21 11.85 -11.38 -1.73
CA ASN A 21 13.19 -10.88 -1.39
C ASN A 21 13.91 -10.24 -2.59
N TYR A 22 13.29 -10.24 -3.79
CA TYR A 22 13.85 -9.74 -5.04
C TYR A 22 15.17 -10.42 -5.44
N GLY A 23 15.31 -11.72 -5.11
CA GLY A 23 16.43 -12.55 -5.46
C GLY A 23 17.62 -12.49 -4.51
N VAL A 24 17.53 -11.81 -3.37
CA VAL A 24 18.55 -11.79 -2.32
C VAL A 24 17.89 -11.77 -0.94
N GLU A 25 18.21 -12.75 -0.11
CA GLU A 25 17.79 -12.77 1.29
C GLU A 25 18.53 -11.68 2.08
N GLY A 26 17.79 -10.96 2.94
CA GLY A 26 18.35 -9.95 3.83
C GLY A 26 18.92 -8.70 3.12
N PRO A 27 19.85 -7.99 3.77
CA PRO A 27 20.46 -6.78 3.26
C PRO A 27 21.35 -7.06 2.03
N THR A 28 21.40 -6.10 1.09
CA THR A 28 22.21 -6.23 -0.12
C THR A 28 22.81 -4.90 -0.56
N ARG A 29 23.96 -4.93 -1.23
CA ARG A 29 24.57 -3.77 -1.88
C ARG A 29 24.17 -3.63 -3.36
N LYS A 30 23.36 -4.56 -3.90
CA LYS A 30 22.88 -4.50 -5.28
C LYS A 30 21.89 -3.35 -5.45
N ARG A 31 22.29 -2.31 -6.16
CA ARG A 31 21.51 -1.07 -6.30
C ARG A 31 20.12 -1.30 -6.89
N TYR A 32 20.01 -2.17 -7.92
CA TYR A 32 18.74 -2.44 -8.58
C TYR A 32 17.73 -3.12 -7.63
N ILE A 33 18.18 -4.06 -6.78
CA ILE A 33 17.32 -4.73 -5.79
C ILE A 33 16.81 -3.72 -4.77
N ASN A 34 17.70 -2.86 -4.26
CA ASN A 34 17.30 -1.82 -3.31
C ASN A 34 16.35 -0.79 -3.94
N ALA A 35 16.50 -0.50 -5.23
CA ALA A 35 15.57 0.36 -5.96
C ALA A 35 14.18 -0.29 -6.08
N LEU A 36 14.11 -1.58 -6.45
CA LEU A 36 12.86 -2.33 -6.53
C LEU A 36 12.16 -2.44 -5.16
N ARG A 37 12.91 -2.75 -4.10
CA ARG A 37 12.37 -2.80 -2.74
C ARG A 37 11.74 -1.47 -2.34
N LYS A 38 12.43 -0.35 -2.61
CA LYS A 38 11.91 1.00 -2.32
C LYS A 38 10.68 1.34 -3.16
N LEU A 39 10.69 0.98 -4.45
CA LEU A 39 9.56 1.22 -5.34
C LEU A 39 8.32 0.46 -4.83
N ASN A 40 8.46 -0.84 -4.58
CA ASN A 40 7.33 -1.66 -4.14
C ASN A 40 6.85 -1.30 -2.73
N TRP A 41 7.74 -0.86 -1.84
CA TRP A 41 7.35 -0.30 -0.55
C TRP A 41 6.45 0.94 -0.74
N ARG A 42 6.84 1.88 -1.64
CA ARG A 42 6.01 3.05 -1.95
C ARG A 42 4.66 2.66 -2.53
N ASN A 43 4.64 1.72 -3.46
CA ASN A 43 3.41 1.23 -4.06
C ASN A 43 2.48 0.63 -2.99
N ALA A 44 3.01 -0.21 -2.10
CA ALA A 44 2.24 -0.80 -1.00
C ALA A 44 1.68 0.27 -0.05
N VAL A 45 2.48 1.27 0.31
CA VAL A 45 2.04 2.40 1.14
C VAL A 45 0.94 3.21 0.45
N LEU A 46 1.09 3.51 -0.84
CA LEU A 46 0.04 4.21 -1.60
C LEU A 46 -1.25 3.39 -1.65
N MET A 47 -1.17 2.10 -1.98
CA MET A 47 -2.34 1.22 -2.01
C MET A 47 -3.05 1.19 -0.65
N LEU A 48 -2.30 1.08 0.45
CA LEU A 48 -2.85 1.09 1.80
C LEU A 48 -3.52 2.42 2.14
N MET A 49 -2.83 3.53 1.87
CA MET A 49 -3.28 4.87 2.30
C MET A 49 -4.38 5.45 1.39
N LEU A 50 -4.48 5.01 0.14
CA LEU A 50 -5.52 5.44 -0.79
C LEU A 50 -6.73 4.49 -0.82
N ALA A 51 -6.67 3.35 -0.14
CA ALA A 51 -7.82 2.47 0.01
C ALA A 51 -8.85 3.03 1.00
N GLN A 52 -10.12 2.67 0.81
CA GLN A 52 -11.16 2.94 1.78
C GLN A 52 -10.94 2.10 3.05
N GLY A 53 -11.42 2.61 4.18
CA GLY A 53 -11.29 1.97 5.49
C GLY A 53 -10.16 2.57 6.32
N VAL A 54 -9.85 1.93 7.44
CA VAL A 54 -8.81 2.41 8.37
C VAL A 54 -7.48 1.74 8.02
N PRO A 55 -6.48 2.50 7.57
CA PRO A 55 -5.18 1.92 7.25
C PRO A 55 -4.47 1.45 8.53
N LEU A 56 -3.93 0.24 8.49
CA LEU A 56 -3.08 -0.32 9.54
C LEU A 56 -1.63 -0.40 9.04
N LEU A 57 -0.75 0.33 9.70
CA LEU A 57 0.68 0.28 9.45
C LEU A 57 1.38 -0.36 10.65
N TRP A 58 2.25 -1.32 10.41
CA TRP A 58 3.05 -1.93 11.47
C TRP A 58 4.17 -0.99 11.89
N SER A 59 4.43 -0.89 13.21
CA SER A 59 5.51 -0.06 13.74
C SER A 59 6.86 -0.42 13.15
N GLY A 60 7.55 0.57 12.58
CA GLY A 60 8.85 0.41 11.94
C GLY A 60 8.81 0.21 10.43
N ASP A 61 7.65 -0.08 9.83
CA ASP A 61 7.52 -0.18 8.37
C ASP A 61 7.92 1.13 7.67
N GLU A 62 7.65 2.28 8.31
CA GLU A 62 8.02 3.61 7.83
C GLU A 62 9.54 3.80 7.70
N MET A 63 10.32 3.03 8.43
CA MET A 63 11.78 3.11 8.43
C MET A 63 12.48 1.79 8.06
N GLY A 64 11.74 0.91 7.36
CA GLY A 64 12.30 -0.33 6.83
C GLY A 64 12.77 -1.30 7.90
N ASN A 65 12.03 -1.41 9.00
CA ASN A 65 12.30 -2.41 10.03
C ASN A 65 12.25 -3.83 9.45
N SER A 66 12.96 -4.75 10.05
CA SER A 66 13.06 -6.14 9.61
C SER A 66 13.08 -7.07 10.80
N GLN A 67 12.34 -8.16 10.70
CA GLN A 67 12.36 -9.28 11.64
C GLN A 67 13.30 -10.40 11.16
N ASN A 68 14.24 -10.10 10.24
CA ASN A 68 15.23 -11.04 9.69
C ASN A 68 14.61 -12.33 9.09
N GLY A 69 13.39 -12.20 8.53
CA GLY A 69 12.66 -13.31 7.94
C GLY A 69 11.84 -14.15 8.92
N ASN A 70 11.91 -13.86 10.23
CA ASN A 70 11.00 -14.47 11.21
C ASN A 70 9.59 -13.88 11.01
N ASN A 71 8.63 -14.75 10.67
CA ASN A 71 7.26 -14.32 10.40
C ASN A 71 6.30 -14.48 11.59
N ASN A 72 6.84 -14.77 12.79
CA ASN A 72 6.09 -14.89 14.03
C ASN A 72 6.93 -14.49 15.26
N ALA A 73 7.46 -13.29 15.26
CA ALA A 73 8.40 -12.80 16.27
C ALA A 73 7.76 -12.48 17.64
N TYR A 74 6.54 -12.93 17.94
CA TYR A 74 5.78 -12.59 19.14
C TYR A 74 6.49 -12.93 20.45
N CYS A 75 7.29 -13.98 20.49
CA CYS A 75 8.04 -14.42 21.67
C CYS A 75 9.49 -13.93 21.70
N GLN A 76 9.93 -13.12 20.74
CA GLN A 76 11.29 -12.63 20.60
C GLN A 76 11.46 -11.27 21.29
N ASP A 77 11.91 -11.29 22.55
CA ASP A 77 12.29 -10.05 23.25
C ASP A 77 13.78 -9.72 22.99
N ASN A 78 14.09 -9.49 21.72
CA ASN A 78 15.43 -9.20 21.21
C ASN A 78 15.35 -8.37 19.91
N PRO A 79 16.46 -8.04 19.23
CA PRO A 79 16.45 -7.25 18.00
C PRO A 79 15.57 -7.77 16.86
N THR A 80 15.17 -9.05 16.86
CA THR A 80 14.22 -9.59 15.88
C THR A 80 12.81 -9.02 16.10
N GLY A 81 12.38 -8.88 17.36
CA GLY A 81 11.08 -8.31 17.72
C GLY A 81 11.08 -6.80 17.91
N TRP A 82 12.26 -6.18 18.11
CA TRP A 82 12.34 -4.76 18.42
C TRP A 82 12.36 -3.88 17.18
N VAL A 83 11.79 -2.68 17.31
CA VAL A 83 11.92 -1.64 16.29
C VAL A 83 13.32 -1.04 16.34
N ASN A 84 14.03 -1.07 15.22
CA ASN A 84 15.38 -0.49 15.12
C ASN A 84 15.34 1.01 14.82
N TRP A 85 15.28 1.83 15.84
CA TRP A 85 15.24 3.30 15.75
C TRP A 85 16.47 3.92 15.05
N LYS A 86 17.58 3.21 14.93
CA LYS A 86 18.75 3.67 14.17
C LYS A 86 18.46 3.81 12.68
N ASN A 87 17.42 3.14 12.21
CA ASN A 87 17.00 3.22 10.81
C ASN A 87 16.35 4.57 10.46
N GLU A 88 15.87 5.34 11.41
CA GLU A 88 15.21 6.64 11.17
C GLU A 88 16.05 7.54 10.25
N LYS A 89 17.33 7.75 10.57
CA LYS A 89 18.21 8.62 9.78
C LYS A 89 18.45 8.12 8.36
N SER A 90 18.62 6.80 8.20
CA SER A 90 18.90 6.18 6.90
C SER A 90 17.66 6.08 6.00
N HIS A 91 16.46 6.08 6.60
CA HIS A 91 15.17 5.96 5.91
C HIS A 91 14.34 7.26 5.94
N ARG A 92 14.95 8.38 6.27
CA ARG A 92 14.26 9.67 6.38
C ARG A 92 13.36 9.99 5.17
N ARG A 93 13.81 9.73 3.96
CA ARG A 93 13.01 9.94 2.73
C ARG A 93 11.76 9.06 2.66
N GLN A 94 11.79 7.86 3.25
CA GLN A 94 10.62 6.97 3.32
C GLN A 94 9.61 7.53 4.33
N ILE A 95 10.11 7.96 5.49
CA ILE A 95 9.29 8.61 6.53
C ILE A 95 8.62 9.87 5.97
N GLU A 96 9.38 10.75 5.32
CA GLU A 96 8.86 11.97 4.69
C GLU A 96 7.80 11.65 3.62
N PHE A 97 8.03 10.63 2.80
CA PHE A 97 7.04 10.18 1.81
C PHE A 97 5.75 9.70 2.47
N LEU A 98 5.85 8.85 3.50
CA LEU A 98 4.67 8.38 4.24
C LEU A 98 3.91 9.54 4.89
N GLN A 99 4.63 10.51 5.49
CA GLN A 99 4.01 11.71 6.06
C GLN A 99 3.23 12.51 5.02
N GLN A 100 3.76 12.66 3.80
CA GLN A 100 3.06 13.33 2.70
C GLN A 100 1.80 12.57 2.28
N VAL A 101 1.85 11.25 2.18
CA VAL A 101 0.69 10.43 1.82
C VAL A 101 -0.38 10.46 2.91
N ILE A 102 0.02 10.45 4.18
CA ILE A 102 -0.91 10.61 5.31
C ILE A 102 -1.57 12.00 5.27
N ALA A 103 -0.79 13.06 5.00
CA ALA A 103 -1.31 14.41 4.88
C ALA A 103 -2.33 14.51 3.73
N PHE A 104 -1.99 13.97 2.56
CA PHE A 104 -2.88 13.88 1.41
C PHE A 104 -4.21 13.18 1.75
N ARG A 105 -4.14 12.00 2.41
CA ARG A 105 -5.35 11.29 2.84
C ARG A 105 -6.21 12.10 3.79
N LYS A 106 -5.59 12.86 4.71
CA LYS A 106 -6.32 13.72 5.67
C LYS A 106 -6.97 14.93 5.00
N GLU A 107 -6.32 15.47 3.97
CA GLU A 107 -6.84 16.60 3.20
C GLU A 107 -8.03 16.19 2.32
N HIS A 108 -8.03 14.94 1.81
CA HIS A 108 -9.05 14.41 0.91
C HIS A 108 -9.96 13.42 1.65
N THR A 109 -11.03 13.93 2.27
CA THR A 109 -11.92 13.15 3.12
C THR A 109 -12.73 12.12 2.33
N VAL A 110 -12.84 12.26 1.01
CA VAL A 110 -13.42 11.26 0.12
C VAL A 110 -12.74 9.90 0.25
N LEU A 111 -11.42 9.86 0.54
CA LEU A 111 -10.66 8.62 0.74
C LEU A 111 -10.94 7.95 2.10
N SER A 112 -11.53 8.67 3.04
CA SER A 112 -11.81 8.23 4.41
C SER A 112 -13.29 8.36 4.77
N ASN A 113 -14.17 8.31 3.78
CA ASN A 113 -15.60 8.38 3.99
C ASN A 113 -16.04 7.26 4.97
N PRO A 114 -16.75 7.58 6.06
CA PRO A 114 -17.20 6.59 7.03
C PRO A 114 -18.28 5.66 6.48
N MET A 115 -18.97 6.10 5.42
CA MET A 115 -20.00 5.27 4.76
C MET A 115 -19.38 4.53 3.56
N PRO A 116 -19.78 3.27 3.32
CA PRO A 116 -19.41 2.54 2.12
C PRO A 116 -19.84 3.27 0.85
N PHE A 117 -19.05 3.19 -0.20
CA PHE A 117 -19.45 3.68 -1.52
C PHE A 117 -20.62 2.88 -2.06
N GLN A 118 -21.56 3.59 -2.70
CA GLN A 118 -22.79 2.99 -3.26
C GLN A 118 -22.65 2.69 -4.75
N PHE A 119 -21.60 3.20 -5.41
CA PHE A 119 -21.36 3.07 -6.86
C PHE A 119 -22.56 3.59 -7.68
N SER A 120 -23.23 4.62 -7.17
CA SER A 120 -24.45 5.16 -7.74
C SER A 120 -24.50 6.68 -7.59
N ASP A 121 -25.22 7.33 -8.51
CA ASP A 121 -25.48 8.77 -8.48
C ASP A 121 -26.69 9.10 -7.59
N TYR A 122 -26.53 8.96 -6.29
CA TYR A 122 -27.62 9.26 -5.34
C TYR A 122 -27.80 10.77 -5.04
N LYS A 123 -26.91 11.62 -5.57
CA LYS A 123 -27.04 13.08 -5.48
C LYS A 123 -27.50 13.72 -6.78
N SER A 124 -27.76 12.95 -7.84
CA SER A 124 -28.14 13.43 -9.18
C SER A 124 -27.14 14.42 -9.79
N LEU A 125 -25.85 14.09 -9.69
CA LEU A 125 -24.74 14.90 -10.19
C LEU A 125 -24.28 14.49 -11.61
N GLY A 126 -24.82 13.38 -12.14
CA GLY A 126 -24.44 12.80 -13.44
C GLY A 126 -23.33 11.75 -13.35
N TYR A 127 -22.81 11.45 -12.16
CA TYR A 127 -21.76 10.44 -11.93
C TYR A 127 -21.85 9.89 -10.51
N PRO A 128 -21.36 8.64 -10.27
CA PRO A 128 -21.41 8.01 -8.96
C PRO A 128 -20.33 8.55 -7.99
N ASP A 129 -20.47 8.18 -6.72
CA ASP A 129 -19.51 8.48 -5.66
C ASP A 129 -18.14 7.83 -5.88
N LEU A 130 -18.09 6.66 -6.50
CA LEU A 130 -16.87 5.96 -6.94
C LEU A 130 -17.13 5.25 -8.26
N SER A 131 -16.19 5.36 -9.18
CA SER A 131 -16.21 4.61 -10.43
C SER A 131 -14.88 3.94 -10.73
N TYR A 132 -14.95 2.84 -11.49
CA TYR A 132 -13.81 2.09 -11.94
C TYR A 132 -13.63 2.26 -13.46
N HIS A 133 -12.36 2.34 -13.87
CA HIS A 133 -11.96 2.58 -15.25
C HIS A 133 -10.83 1.63 -15.62
N GLY A 134 -10.85 1.16 -16.86
CA GLY A 134 -9.76 0.47 -17.51
C GLY A 134 -9.12 1.35 -18.56
N THR A 135 -8.81 0.78 -19.72
CA THR A 135 -8.38 1.52 -20.92
C THR A 135 -9.51 2.33 -21.55
N SER A 136 -10.75 2.04 -21.13
CA SER A 136 -11.95 2.79 -21.53
C SER A 136 -12.66 3.30 -20.26
N ALA A 137 -13.25 4.50 -20.34
CA ALA A 137 -14.00 5.09 -19.24
C ALA A 137 -15.20 4.21 -18.88
N TRP A 138 -15.43 4.03 -17.56
CA TRP A 138 -16.55 3.25 -16.99
C TRP A 138 -16.53 1.76 -17.33
N MET A 139 -15.45 1.26 -17.94
CA MET A 139 -15.27 -0.15 -18.27
C MET A 139 -14.01 -0.68 -17.56
N LEU A 140 -14.20 -1.66 -16.73
CA LEU A 140 -13.12 -2.42 -16.11
C LEU A 140 -13.11 -3.82 -16.72
N GLU A 141 -12.15 -4.07 -17.59
CA GLU A 141 -11.95 -5.38 -18.23
C GLU A 141 -10.60 -5.97 -17.78
N PRO A 142 -10.55 -6.60 -16.60
CA PRO A 142 -9.31 -7.20 -16.11
C PRO A 142 -8.99 -8.46 -16.92
N THR A 143 -8.10 -8.32 -17.88
CA THR A 143 -7.50 -9.44 -18.61
C THR A 143 -6.01 -9.53 -18.26
N PRO A 144 -5.35 -10.68 -18.48
CA PRO A 144 -3.91 -10.79 -18.23
C PRO A 144 -3.07 -9.71 -18.93
N ASP A 145 -3.56 -9.18 -20.06
CA ASP A 145 -2.89 -8.15 -20.86
C ASP A 145 -3.28 -6.72 -20.46
N HIS A 146 -4.35 -6.56 -19.66
CA HIS A 146 -4.89 -5.28 -19.22
C HIS A 146 -5.00 -5.22 -17.68
N LEU A 147 -3.89 -5.48 -17.00
CA LEU A 147 -3.81 -5.38 -15.53
C LEU A 147 -3.59 -3.93 -15.09
N CYS A 148 -4.57 -3.09 -15.37
CA CYS A 148 -4.59 -1.70 -14.91
C CYS A 148 -5.96 -1.36 -14.33
N LEU A 149 -5.98 -0.42 -13.40
CA LEU A 149 -7.17 0.00 -12.68
C LEU A 149 -7.12 1.50 -12.43
N GLY A 150 -8.11 2.23 -12.95
CA GLY A 150 -8.42 3.59 -12.54
C GLY A 150 -9.57 3.60 -11.55
N MET A 151 -9.48 4.41 -10.52
CA MET A 151 -10.52 4.64 -9.53
C MET A 151 -10.75 6.14 -9.41
N LEU A 152 -11.93 6.62 -9.77
CA LEU A 152 -12.32 8.01 -9.59
C LEU A 152 -13.21 8.14 -8.37
N TYR A 153 -12.68 8.76 -7.32
CA TYR A 153 -13.40 9.17 -6.13
C TYR A 153 -13.97 10.57 -6.36
N CYS A 154 -15.26 10.69 -6.38
CA CYS A 154 -15.90 11.98 -6.60
C CYS A 154 -15.93 12.83 -5.33
N GLY A 155 -15.25 13.97 -5.34
CA GLY A 155 -15.14 14.88 -4.20
C GLY A 155 -16.47 15.46 -3.73
N ALA A 156 -17.45 15.61 -4.62
CA ALA A 156 -18.78 16.09 -4.27
C ALA A 156 -19.57 15.15 -3.33
N TYR A 157 -19.11 13.90 -3.17
CA TYR A 157 -19.66 12.96 -2.20
C TYR A 157 -18.88 12.90 -0.89
N ALA A 158 -17.77 13.66 -0.76
CA ALA A 158 -17.02 13.81 0.47
C ALA A 158 -17.82 14.55 1.56
N GLN A 159 -17.28 14.59 2.78
CA GLN A 159 -17.87 15.37 3.88
C GLN A 159 -17.93 16.87 3.54
N ASN A 160 -16.93 17.36 2.83
CA ASN A 160 -16.92 18.71 2.25
C ASN A 160 -17.18 18.58 0.74
N GLU A 161 -18.39 18.91 0.30
CA GLU A 161 -18.83 18.81 -1.10
C GLU A 161 -18.02 19.67 -2.11
N LYS A 162 -17.07 20.49 -1.62
CA LYS A 162 -16.15 21.28 -2.44
C LYS A 162 -14.78 20.65 -2.60
N GLU A 163 -14.60 19.43 -2.12
CA GLU A 163 -13.36 18.72 -2.33
C GLU A 163 -13.14 18.41 -3.82
N PRO A 164 -11.90 18.44 -4.29
CA PRO A 164 -11.59 17.99 -5.63
C PRO A 164 -11.79 16.46 -5.74
N ASP A 165 -12.04 16.00 -6.95
CA ASP A 165 -12.05 14.60 -7.27
C ASP A 165 -10.63 14.01 -7.10
N VAL A 166 -10.55 12.75 -6.69
CA VAL A 166 -9.29 12.02 -6.58
C VAL A 166 -9.30 10.86 -7.55
N TYR A 167 -8.41 10.88 -8.53
CA TYR A 167 -8.22 9.77 -9.44
C TYR A 167 -6.96 8.99 -9.06
N VAL A 168 -7.14 7.69 -8.78
CA VAL A 168 -6.05 6.78 -8.42
C VAL A 168 -5.87 5.77 -9.54
N ALA A 169 -4.67 5.75 -10.12
CA ALA A 169 -4.33 4.85 -11.22
C ALA A 169 -3.32 3.79 -10.76
N TYR A 170 -3.65 2.53 -10.95
CA TYR A 170 -2.78 1.39 -10.71
C TYR A 170 -2.41 0.72 -12.04
N ASN A 171 -1.12 0.60 -12.30
CA ASN A 171 -0.59 -0.19 -13.41
C ASN A 171 0.22 -1.37 -12.84
N PHE A 172 -0.28 -2.57 -13.02
CA PHE A 172 0.38 -3.82 -12.60
C PHE A 172 1.19 -4.46 -13.73
N LEU A 173 1.27 -3.81 -14.90
CA LEU A 173 2.07 -4.25 -16.03
C LEU A 173 3.49 -3.68 -15.94
N ALA A 174 4.43 -4.34 -16.60
CA ALA A 174 5.80 -3.83 -16.75
C ALA A 174 5.91 -2.72 -17.80
N ALA A 175 4.89 -2.55 -18.66
CA ALA A 175 4.82 -1.54 -19.70
C ALA A 175 3.95 -0.35 -19.28
N ALA A 176 4.19 0.80 -19.89
CA ALA A 176 3.30 1.95 -19.78
C ALA A 176 1.94 1.62 -20.43
N THR A 177 0.87 2.11 -19.80
CA THR A 177 -0.49 1.94 -20.30
C THR A 177 -1.28 3.23 -20.13
N GLU A 178 -2.23 3.48 -21.02
CA GLU A 178 -3.16 4.59 -20.89
C GLU A 178 -4.40 4.11 -20.12
N LEU A 179 -4.88 4.94 -19.23
CA LEU A 179 -6.16 4.79 -18.55
C LEU A 179 -7.09 5.92 -18.95
N ALA A 180 -8.37 5.60 -19.08
CA ALA A 180 -9.40 6.58 -19.40
C ALA A 180 -9.78 7.43 -18.19
#